data_bf3b8daace49b47dd58d62960f775f63
#
_entry.id   bf3b8daace49b47dd58d62960f775f63
#
_cell.length_a   1.000
_cell.length_b   1.000
_cell.length_c   1.000
_cell.angle_alpha   90.00
_cell.angle_beta   90.00
_cell.angle_gamma   90.00
#
_symmetry.space_group_name_H-M   'P 1'
#
loop_
_entity.id
_entity.type
_entity.pdbx_description
1 polymer ?
#
loop_
_entity_poly.entity_id
_entity_poly.type
_entity_poly.pdbx_seq_one_letter_code
_entity_poly.pdbx_strand_id
1 'polypeptide(L)' 'MKNPEISVIMGMYNCADTLSEAIESILNQTMKEWELIMCDDGSSDATYEVAELYMKRYPEKMILLRNR' A
#
# COMPACT_ATOMS: atom_id res chain seq x y z
N MET A 1 11.92 -8.14 -15.85
CA MET A 1 11.28 -7.88 -14.54
C MET A 1 10.67 -9.16 -14.02
N LYS A 2 10.97 -9.48 -12.78
CA LYS A 2 10.41 -10.69 -12.19
C LYS A 2 8.95 -10.48 -11.80
N ASN A 3 8.15 -11.52 -11.97
CA ASN A 3 6.81 -11.51 -11.42
C ASN A 3 6.90 -11.69 -9.91
N PRO A 4 6.10 -10.95 -9.15
CA PRO A 4 6.10 -11.14 -7.69
C PRO A 4 5.51 -12.51 -7.34
N GLU A 5 6.05 -13.11 -6.28
CA GLU A 5 5.51 -14.37 -5.79
C GLU A 5 4.28 -14.15 -4.92
N ILE A 6 4.17 -12.96 -4.33
CA ILE A 6 3.08 -12.63 -3.43
C ILE A 6 2.51 -11.28 -3.83
N SER A 7 1.21 -11.25 -4.06
CA SER A 7 0.49 -10.00 -4.30
C SER A 7 -0.45 -9.76 -3.14
N VAL A 8 -0.30 -8.61 -2.48
CA VAL A 8 -1.16 -8.23 -1.36
C VAL A 8 -2.05 -7.09 -1.84
N ILE A 9 -3.35 -7.25 -1.65
CA ILE A 9 -4.32 -6.22 -2.03
C ILE A 9 -4.87 -5.61 -0.75
N MET A 10 -4.75 -4.30 -0.62
CA MET A 10 -5.17 -3.59 0.58
C MET A 10 -6.21 -2.55 0.21
N GLY A 11 -7.44 -2.74 0.71
CA GLY A 11 -8.47 -1.72 0.60
C GLY A 11 -8.31 -0.71 1.72
N MET A 12 -8.44 0.56 1.41
CA MET A 12 -8.25 1.64 2.39
C MET A 12 -9.41 2.60 2.37
N TYR A 13 -9.87 2.98 3.55
CA TYR A 13 -10.88 4.01 3.68
C TYR A 13 -10.75 4.69 5.04
N ASN A 14 -10.38 5.98 5.03
CA ASN A 14 -10.25 6.78 6.24
C ASN A 14 -9.47 6.08 7.35
N CYS A 15 -8.29 5.56 7.01
CA CYS A 15 -7.45 4.81 7.93
C CYS A 15 -6.06 5.42 8.09
N ALA A 16 -5.94 6.75 7.94
CA ALA A 16 -4.64 7.40 8.01
C ALA A 16 -3.90 7.08 9.31
N ASP A 17 -4.63 6.99 10.42
CA ASP A 17 -4.02 6.77 11.72
C ASP A 17 -3.35 5.40 11.87
N THR A 18 -3.85 4.39 11.14
CA THR A 18 -3.37 3.02 11.29
C THR A 18 -2.67 2.49 10.05
N LEU A 19 -2.72 3.24 8.96
CA LEU A 19 -2.22 2.76 7.67
C LEU A 19 -0.71 2.49 7.70
N SER A 20 0.06 3.39 8.30
CA SER A 20 1.51 3.21 8.40
C SER A 20 1.85 1.91 9.11
N GLU A 21 1.17 1.63 10.21
CA GLU A 21 1.41 0.41 10.96
C GLU A 21 1.10 -0.83 10.12
N ALA A 22 -0.02 -0.77 9.37
CA ALA A 22 -0.40 -1.89 8.52
C ALA A 22 0.63 -2.13 7.42
N ILE A 23 1.08 -1.08 6.77
CA ILE A 23 2.07 -1.20 5.70
C ILE A 23 3.40 -1.70 6.27
N GLU A 24 3.85 -1.16 7.39
CA GLU A 24 5.09 -1.59 7.99
C GLU A 24 5.03 -3.06 8.40
N SER A 25 3.87 -3.53 8.84
CA SER A 25 3.68 -4.94 9.17
C SER A 25 3.89 -5.83 7.95
N ILE A 26 3.37 -5.40 6.80
CA ILE A 26 3.57 -6.14 5.55
C ILE A 26 5.05 -6.15 5.16
N LEU A 27 5.71 -5.00 5.27
CA LEU A 27 7.12 -4.91 4.93
C LEU A 27 7.97 -5.82 5.81
N ASN A 28 7.61 -5.94 7.09
CA ASN A 28 8.37 -6.77 8.03
C ASN A 28 8.15 -8.25 7.83
N GLN A 29 7.02 -8.66 7.27
CA GLN A 29 6.70 -10.07 7.11
C GLN A 29 7.15 -10.65 5.78
N THR A 30 7.36 -9.81 4.80
CA THR A 30 7.54 -10.28 3.43
C THR A 30 9.02 -10.40 3.12
N MET A 31 9.49 -11.62 2.96
CA MET A 31 10.89 -11.91 2.67
C MET A 31 11.12 -12.38 1.25
N LYS A 32 10.06 -12.44 0.45
CA LYS A 32 10.15 -12.88 -0.95
C LYS A 32 9.77 -11.74 -1.88
N GLU A 33 9.82 -12.00 -3.17
CA GLU A 33 9.35 -11.02 -4.14
C GLU A 33 7.87 -10.77 -3.92
N TRP A 34 7.50 -9.52 -3.68
CA TRP A 34 6.15 -9.13 -3.32
C TRP A 34 5.73 -7.86 -4.02
N GLU A 35 4.45 -7.69 -4.12
CA GLU A 35 3.89 -6.40 -4.54
C GLU A 35 2.70 -6.06 -3.63
N LEU A 36 2.50 -4.79 -3.41
CA LEU A 36 1.39 -4.29 -2.60
C LEU A 36 0.54 -3.38 -3.46
N ILE A 37 -0.72 -3.74 -3.63
CA ILE A 37 -1.67 -2.94 -4.38
C ILE A 37 -2.60 -2.29 -3.38
N MET A 38 -2.48 -0.97 -3.25
CA MET A 38 -3.29 -0.20 -2.32
C MET A 38 -4.40 0.49 -3.09
N CYS A 39 -5.63 0.30 -2.64
CA CYS A 39 -6.77 0.90 -3.29
C CYS A 39 -7.49 1.81 -2.30
N ASP A 40 -7.43 3.12 -2.53
CA ASP A 40 -8.12 4.08 -1.69
C ASP A 40 -9.54 4.26 -2.18
N ASP A 41 -10.48 3.99 -1.31
CA ASP A 41 -11.90 3.94 -1.65
C ASP A 41 -12.60 5.28 -1.34
N GLY A 42 -11.94 6.36 -1.68
CA GLY A 42 -12.52 7.69 -1.54
C GLY A 42 -12.34 8.31 -0.17
N SER A 43 -11.19 8.09 0.47
CA SER A 43 -10.94 8.64 1.80
C SER A 43 -11.01 10.16 1.80
N SER A 44 -11.55 10.71 2.89
CA SER A 44 -11.60 12.14 3.10
C SER A 44 -10.49 12.64 4.03
N ASP A 45 -9.76 11.73 4.66
CA ASP A 45 -8.62 12.09 5.50
C ASP A 45 -7.31 11.93 4.71
N ALA A 46 -6.18 11.87 5.39
CA ALA A 46 -4.86 11.80 4.76
C ALA A 46 -4.46 10.38 4.35
N THR A 47 -5.40 9.43 4.28
CA THR A 47 -5.10 8.04 3.92
C THR A 47 -4.35 7.94 2.59
N TYR A 48 -4.87 8.62 1.56
CA TYR A 48 -4.24 8.55 0.25
C TYR A 48 -2.81 9.10 0.29
N GLU A 49 -2.62 10.22 0.96
CA GLU A 49 -1.31 10.86 1.04
C GLU A 49 -0.29 9.99 1.79
N VAL A 50 -0.72 9.31 2.84
CA VAL A 50 0.16 8.39 3.56
C VAL A 50 0.58 7.24 2.66
N ALA A 51 -0.39 6.65 1.94
CA ALA A 51 -0.08 5.57 1.01
C ALA A 51 0.86 6.04 -0.10
N GLU A 52 0.66 7.26 -0.58
CA GLU A 52 1.49 7.82 -1.64
C GLU A 52 2.96 7.95 -1.20
N LEU A 53 3.18 8.34 0.05
CA LEU A 53 4.55 8.44 0.57
C LEU A 53 5.24 7.09 0.54
N TYR A 54 4.54 6.02 0.90
CA TYR A 54 5.11 4.67 0.84
C TYR A 54 5.34 4.25 -0.60
N MET A 55 4.39 4.51 -1.48
CA MET A 55 4.53 4.14 -2.89
C MET A 55 5.75 4.81 -3.51
N LYS A 56 6.04 6.06 -3.14
CA LYS A 56 7.21 6.76 -3.65
C LYS A 56 8.52 6.16 -3.15
N ARG A 57 8.51 5.54 -1.97
CA ARG A 57 9.69 4.87 -1.43
C ARG A 57 9.91 3.51 -2.08
N TYR A 58 8.85 2.86 -2.56
CA TYR A 58 8.91 1.53 -3.15
C TYR A 58 8.17 1.50 -4.49
N PRO A 59 8.60 2.32 -5.46
CA PRO A 59 7.82 2.48 -6.69
C PRO A 59 7.72 1.22 -7.54
N GLU A 60 8.64 0.27 -7.38
CA GLU A 60 8.61 -0.96 -8.14
C GLU A 60 7.80 -2.06 -7.46
N LYS A 61 7.40 -1.84 -6.22
CA LYS A 61 6.73 -2.86 -5.43
C LYS A 61 5.34 -2.45 -4.98
N MET A 62 5.01 -1.18 -5.07
CA MET A 62 3.71 -0.69 -4.60
C MET A 62 2.97 0.02 -5.71
N ILE A 63 1.69 -0.27 -5.78
CA ILE A 63 0.76 0.37 -6.73
C ILE A 63 -0.32 1.04 -5.90
N LEU A 64 -0.62 2.28 -6.23
CA LEU A 64 -1.65 3.03 -5.53
C LEU A 64 -2.76 3.40 -6.50
N LEU A 65 -3.96 2.97 -6.20
CA LEU A 65 -5.14 3.25 -6.98
C LEU A 65 -6.11 4.07 -6.15
N ARG A 66 -6.89 4.89 -6.81
CA ARG A 66 -7.90 5.68 -6.13
C ARG A 66 -9.24 5.46 -6.81
N ASN A 67 -10.20 5.04 -6.01
CA ASN A 67 -11.55 4.80 -6.47
C ASN A 67 -12.44 5.90 -5.89
N ARG A 68 -13.12 6.63 -6.75
CA ARG A 68 -13.97 7.74 -6.31
C ARG A 68 -15.44 7.42 -6.44
#